data_20a58c25d3cc00f4d42c6deb2927bfb2
#
_entry.id   20a58c25d3cc00f4d42c6deb2927bfb2
#
_cell.length_a   1.000
_cell.length_b   1.000
_cell.length_c   1.000
_cell.angle_alpha   90.00
_cell.angle_beta   90.00
_cell.angle_gamma   90.00
#
_symmetry.space_group_name_H-M   'P 1'
#
loop_
_entity.id
_entity.type
_entity.pdbx_description
1 polymer ?
#
loop_
_entity_poly.entity_id
_entity_poly.type
_entity_poly.pdbx_seq_one_letter_code
_entity_poly.pdbx_strand_id
1 'polypeptide(L)'
;MIKKIQKSLEIDNLLKIYFPHYRRTNDPFENIAIYKDKEIKGIVVYSIIYERSEINYILVMKNYRHQNIGTQLLEFAIDEIKKNKCQNISLEVNTDNLTAVNFYLKNNFEIKAVRQNYYGSKDAYLMVKELR
;
A
#
# COMPACT_ATOMS: atom_id res chain seq x y z
N MET A 1 7.34 7.73 13.79
CA MET A 1 8.04 8.48 12.73
C MET A 1 8.19 7.62 11.48
N ILE A 2 7.96 8.23 10.35
CA ILE A 2 7.99 7.52 9.07
C ILE A 2 9.32 7.76 8.38
N LYS A 3 9.91 6.70 7.83
CA LYS A 3 11.14 6.80 7.05
C LYS A 3 11.16 5.76 5.94
N LYS A 4 11.82 6.11 4.85
CA LYS A 4 12.10 5.15 3.77
C LYS A 4 13.22 4.22 4.21
N ILE A 5 13.11 2.97 3.80
CA ILE A 5 14.10 1.95 4.10
C ILE A 5 14.40 1.11 2.86
N GLN A 6 15.45 0.32 2.96
CA GLN A 6 15.76 -0.69 1.96
C GLN A 6 15.05 -2.00 2.28
N LYS A 7 14.86 -2.83 1.29
CA LYS A 7 14.31 -4.18 1.46
C LYS A 7 15.19 -4.97 2.42
N SER A 8 14.56 -5.74 3.29
CA SER A 8 15.25 -6.57 4.28
C SER A 8 14.48 -7.84 4.55
N LEU A 9 15.14 -8.83 5.14
CA LEU A 9 14.48 -10.08 5.52
C LEU A 9 13.42 -9.84 6.59
N GLU A 10 13.65 -8.93 7.52
CA GLU A 10 12.68 -8.59 8.55
C GLU A 10 11.36 -8.09 7.93
N ILE A 11 11.48 -7.19 6.97
CA ILE A 11 10.31 -6.63 6.27
C ILE A 11 9.61 -7.70 5.46
N ASP A 12 10.35 -8.54 4.74
CA ASP A 12 9.77 -9.64 3.96
C ASP A 12 8.97 -10.58 4.85
N ASN A 13 9.51 -10.91 6.02
CA ASN A 13 8.85 -11.82 6.94
C ASN A 13 7.54 -11.23 7.49
N LEU A 14 7.55 -9.95 7.83
CA LEU A 14 6.35 -9.26 8.28
C LEU A 14 5.28 -9.23 7.20
N LEU A 15 5.67 -8.89 5.98
CA LEU A 15 4.72 -8.81 4.87
C LEU A 15 4.13 -10.19 4.53
N LYS A 16 4.92 -11.26 4.59
CA LYS A 16 4.44 -12.62 4.33
C LYS A 16 3.40 -13.09 5.33
N ILE A 17 3.50 -12.66 6.59
CA ILE A 17 2.52 -13.02 7.62
C ILE A 17 1.13 -12.50 7.26
N TYR A 18 1.05 -11.27 6.76
CA TYR A 18 -0.22 -10.59 6.50
C TYR A 18 -0.68 -10.68 5.05
N PHE A 19 0.26 -10.93 4.13
CA PHE A 19 -0.03 -11.05 2.70
C PHE A 19 0.56 -12.37 2.19
N PRO A 20 -0.21 -13.46 2.18
CA PRO A 20 0.30 -14.78 1.80
C PRO A 20 0.92 -14.85 0.40
N HIS A 21 0.51 -13.97 -0.49
CA HIS A 21 1.03 -13.93 -1.86
C HIS A 21 2.21 -12.99 -2.02
N TYR A 22 2.68 -12.38 -0.94
CA TYR A 22 3.82 -11.47 -1.01
C TYR A 22 5.09 -12.17 -1.49
N ARG A 23 5.80 -11.52 -2.40
CA ARG A 23 7.12 -11.94 -2.86
C ARG A 23 8.00 -10.70 -2.98
N ARG A 24 9.23 -10.81 -2.48
CA ARG A 24 10.21 -9.76 -2.73
C ARG A 24 10.46 -9.66 -4.24
N THR A 25 10.50 -8.46 -4.76
CA THR A 25 10.88 -8.21 -6.15
C THR A 25 12.20 -7.45 -6.19
N ASN A 26 12.86 -7.49 -7.33
CA ASN A 26 14.03 -6.67 -7.61
C ASN A 26 13.65 -5.42 -8.41
N ASP A 27 12.38 -5.04 -8.35
CA ASP A 27 11.87 -3.89 -9.08
C ASP A 27 12.51 -2.60 -8.55
N PRO A 28 13.28 -1.87 -9.37
CA PRO A 28 13.93 -0.63 -8.92
C PRO A 28 12.95 0.51 -8.68
N PHE A 29 11.70 0.37 -9.13
CA PHE A 29 10.66 1.39 -8.96
C PHE A 29 9.89 1.22 -7.65
N GLU A 30 10.13 0.14 -6.91
CA GLU A 30 9.44 -0.13 -5.65
C GLU A 30 10.12 0.56 -4.49
N ASN A 31 9.32 1.19 -3.63
CA ASN A 31 9.78 1.93 -2.45
C ASN A 31 9.10 1.35 -1.21
N ILE A 32 9.80 1.39 -0.10
CA ILE A 32 9.29 0.95 1.19
C ILE A 32 9.47 2.07 2.21
N ALA A 33 8.42 2.37 2.95
CA ALA A 33 8.51 3.24 4.11
C ALA A 33 7.88 2.55 5.32
N ILE A 34 8.42 2.83 6.49
CA ILE A 34 7.92 2.26 7.73
C ILE A 34 7.58 3.36 8.72
N TYR A 35 6.58 3.08 9.56
CA TYR A 35 6.33 3.86 10.76
C TYR A 35 7.00 3.12 11.91
N LYS A 36 8.06 3.71 12.45
CA LYS A 36 8.84 3.09 13.51
C LYS A 36 9.02 4.06 14.67
N ASP A 37 8.83 3.56 15.85
CA ASP A 37 9.09 4.26 17.09
C ASP A 37 10.15 3.44 17.85
N LYS A 38 9.82 2.54 18.70
CA LYS A 38 10.77 1.57 19.24
C LYS A 38 10.79 0.32 18.39
N GLU A 39 9.65 0.03 17.78
CA GLU A 39 9.47 -1.13 16.90
C GLU A 39 8.69 -0.69 15.67
N ILE A 40 8.66 -1.55 14.66
CA ILE A 40 7.91 -1.28 13.44
C ILE A 40 6.42 -1.41 13.73
N LYS A 41 5.68 -0.33 13.49
CA LYS A 41 4.23 -0.28 13.71
C LYS A 41 3.42 -0.37 12.44
N GLY A 42 4.03 -0.04 11.32
CA GLY A 42 3.36 -0.10 10.02
C GLY A 42 4.34 -0.04 8.87
N ILE A 43 3.88 -0.46 7.70
CA ILE A 43 4.68 -0.55 6.47
C ILE A 43 3.81 -0.11 5.31
N VAL A 44 4.38 0.66 4.39
CA VAL A 44 3.78 0.90 3.07
C VAL A 44 4.79 0.55 2.00
N VAL A 45 4.34 -0.17 0.97
CA VAL A 45 5.13 -0.50 -0.21
C VAL A 45 4.41 0.08 -1.41
N TYR A 46 5.12 0.88 -2.18
CA TYR A 46 4.54 1.57 -3.32
C TYR A 46 5.55 1.68 -4.45
N SER A 47 5.05 1.78 -5.67
CA SER A 47 5.87 1.88 -6.87
C SER A 47 5.61 3.20 -7.57
N ILE A 48 6.69 3.80 -8.08
CA ILE A 48 6.61 5.00 -8.91
C ILE A 48 7.32 4.66 -10.22
N ILE A 49 6.54 4.58 -11.30
CA ILE A 49 7.03 4.18 -12.62
C ILE A 49 6.71 5.32 -13.58
N TYR A 50 7.65 6.26 -13.70
CA TYR A 50 7.45 7.48 -14.51
C TYR A 50 6.24 8.26 -13.99
N GLU A 51 5.18 8.39 -14.77
CA GLU A 51 3.96 9.13 -14.39
C GLU A 51 2.89 8.26 -13.75
N ARG A 52 3.16 6.97 -13.53
CA ARG A 52 2.24 6.02 -12.90
C ARG A 52 2.73 5.61 -11.53
N SER A 53 1.80 5.31 -10.67
CA SER A 53 2.14 4.81 -9.35
C SER A 53 1.11 3.82 -8.84
N GLU A 54 1.55 3.00 -7.91
CA GLU A 54 0.72 1.98 -7.28
C GLU A 54 1.02 1.91 -5.79
N ILE A 55 -0.02 1.64 -5.00
CA ILE A 55 0.16 1.17 -3.63
C ILE A 55 0.15 -0.35 -3.69
N ASN A 56 1.28 -0.98 -3.38
CA ASN A 56 1.43 -2.43 -3.46
C ASN A 56 0.94 -3.11 -2.19
N TYR A 57 1.35 -2.60 -1.03
CA TYR A 57 0.95 -3.11 0.28
C TYR A 57 0.89 -1.96 1.27
N ILE A 58 -0.07 -2.02 2.17
CA ILE A 58 -0.10 -1.16 3.35
C ILE A 58 -0.52 -2.03 4.53
N LEU A 59 0.22 -1.93 5.63
CA LEU A 59 0.04 -2.77 6.79
C LEU A 59 0.24 -1.96 8.06
N VAL A 60 -0.68 -2.11 9.00
CA VAL A 60 -0.49 -1.61 10.37
C VAL A 60 -0.56 -2.80 11.29
N MET A 61 0.44 -2.95 12.15
CA MET A 61 0.49 -4.05 13.11
C MET A 61 -0.71 -4.02 14.02
N LYS A 62 -1.23 -5.20 14.37
CA LYS A 62 -2.50 -5.34 15.07
C LYS A 62 -2.63 -4.46 16.31
N ASN A 63 -1.57 -4.37 17.12
CA ASN A 63 -1.60 -3.62 18.36
C ASN A 63 -1.55 -2.10 18.18
N TYR A 64 -1.35 -1.64 16.97
CA TYR A 64 -1.18 -0.20 16.68
C TYR A 64 -2.25 0.35 15.74
N ARG A 65 -3.31 -0.42 15.51
CA ARG A 65 -4.43 0.01 14.68
C ARG A 65 -5.27 1.06 15.40
N HIS A 66 -6.04 1.82 14.63
CA HIS A 66 -6.88 2.92 15.13
C HIS A 66 -6.08 4.07 15.77
N GLN A 67 -4.82 4.22 15.37
CA GLN A 67 -3.94 5.31 15.80
C GLN A 67 -3.53 6.20 14.63
N ASN A 68 -4.26 6.11 13.53
CA ASN A 68 -4.03 6.92 12.32
C ASN A 68 -2.70 6.63 11.61
N ILE A 69 -2.04 5.52 11.92
CA ILE A 69 -0.75 5.17 11.31
C ILE A 69 -0.90 4.83 9.83
N GLY A 70 -1.94 4.09 9.46
CA GLY A 70 -2.21 3.76 8.06
C GLY A 70 -2.41 5.00 7.20
N THR A 71 -3.16 5.97 7.71
CA THR A 71 -3.39 7.24 7.02
C THR A 71 -2.08 8.00 6.85
N GLN A 72 -1.25 8.05 7.88
CA GLN A 72 0.05 8.75 7.79
C GLN A 72 0.99 8.08 6.79
N LEU A 73 1.01 6.74 6.76
CA LEU A 73 1.81 6.00 5.78
C LEU A 73 1.32 6.25 4.36
N LEU A 74 0.01 6.23 4.16
CA LEU A 74 -0.58 6.51 2.85
C LEU A 74 -0.26 7.92 2.40
N GLU A 75 -0.40 8.91 3.28
CA GLU A 75 -0.07 10.30 2.98
C GLU A 75 1.40 10.49 2.62
N PHE A 76 2.29 9.79 3.33
CA PHE A 76 3.72 9.81 3.01
C PHE A 76 3.97 9.34 1.58
N ALA A 77 3.38 8.20 1.19
CA ALA A 77 3.51 7.67 -0.15
C ALA A 77 2.91 8.62 -1.18
N ILE A 78 1.73 9.15 -0.92
CA ILE A 78 1.05 10.09 -1.83
C ILE A 78 1.90 11.35 -2.05
N ASP A 79 2.49 11.90 -0.99
CA ASP A 79 3.33 13.10 -1.11
C ASP A 79 4.53 12.85 -2.01
N GLU A 80 5.21 11.71 -1.86
CA GLU A 80 6.32 11.36 -2.73
C GLU A 80 5.88 11.14 -4.17
N ILE A 81 4.75 10.45 -4.35
CA ILE A 81 4.15 10.20 -5.66
C ILE A 81 3.84 11.53 -6.36
N LYS A 82 3.26 12.48 -5.65
CA LYS A 82 2.97 13.81 -6.20
C LYS A 82 4.22 14.56 -6.60
N LYS A 83 5.29 14.46 -5.81
CA LYS A 83 6.57 15.09 -6.13
C LYS A 83 7.17 14.55 -7.43
N ASN A 84 6.86 13.32 -7.77
CA ASN A 84 7.30 12.70 -9.01
C ASN A 84 6.33 12.96 -10.17
N LYS A 85 5.36 13.83 -9.98
CA LYS A 85 4.41 14.28 -11.02
C LYS A 85 3.56 13.15 -11.61
N CYS A 86 3.27 12.14 -10.81
CA CYS A 86 2.35 11.08 -11.22
C CYS A 86 0.94 11.62 -11.40
N GLN A 87 0.21 11.06 -12.35
CA GLN A 87 -1.15 11.50 -12.67
C GLN A 87 -2.19 10.83 -11.77
N ASN A 88 -1.92 9.60 -11.36
CA ASN A 88 -2.84 8.85 -10.53
C ASN A 88 -2.11 7.79 -9.72
N ILE A 89 -2.83 7.19 -8.80
CA ILE A 89 -2.37 6.06 -7.99
C ILE A 89 -3.39 4.94 -8.15
N SER A 90 -2.94 3.73 -8.47
CA SER A 90 -3.80 2.57 -8.53
C SER A 90 -3.46 1.56 -7.45
N LEU A 91 -4.42 0.69 -7.14
CA LEU A 91 -4.21 -0.43 -6.24
C LEU A 91 -5.24 -1.52 -6.52
N GLU A 92 -4.89 -2.73 -6.09
CA GLU A 92 -5.83 -3.84 -6.07
C GLU A 92 -6.10 -4.21 -4.61
N VAL A 93 -7.34 -4.48 -4.29
CA VAL A 93 -7.74 -4.91 -2.94
C VAL A 93 -8.79 -6.01 -3.03
N ASN A 94 -8.66 -7.02 -2.19
CA ASN A 94 -9.64 -8.11 -2.13
C ASN A 94 -11.03 -7.53 -1.84
N THR A 95 -12.03 -7.91 -2.64
CA THR A 95 -13.39 -7.39 -2.50
C THR A 95 -14.01 -7.72 -1.13
N ASP A 96 -13.54 -8.78 -0.48
CA ASP A 96 -14.03 -9.19 0.84
C ASP A 96 -13.38 -8.42 1.99
N ASN A 97 -12.29 -7.71 1.71
CA ASN A 97 -11.59 -6.92 2.74
C ASN A 97 -12.24 -5.56 2.90
N LEU A 98 -13.41 -5.54 3.55
CA LEU A 98 -14.20 -4.32 3.68
C LEU A 98 -13.49 -3.21 4.45
N THR A 99 -12.68 -3.58 5.43
CA THR A 99 -11.91 -2.61 6.20
C THR A 99 -10.95 -1.84 5.29
N ALA A 100 -10.22 -2.55 4.44
CA ALA A 100 -9.29 -1.93 3.51
C ALA A 100 -10.03 -1.13 2.43
N VAL A 101 -11.10 -1.69 1.87
CA VAL A 101 -11.90 -0.99 0.85
C VAL A 101 -12.40 0.34 1.41
N ASN A 102 -12.98 0.33 2.60
CA ASN A 102 -13.49 1.55 3.23
C ASN A 102 -12.37 2.55 3.54
N PHE A 103 -11.21 2.06 3.95
CA PHE A 103 -10.05 2.91 4.19
C PHE A 103 -9.64 3.67 2.93
N TYR A 104 -9.57 2.98 1.80
CA TYR A 104 -9.22 3.64 0.53
C TYR A 104 -10.32 4.58 0.03
N LEU A 105 -11.59 4.19 0.18
CA LEU A 105 -12.70 5.09 -0.19
C LEU A 105 -12.65 6.39 0.61
N LYS A 106 -12.35 6.31 1.91
CA LYS A 106 -12.21 7.49 2.76
C LYS A 106 -11.06 8.40 2.32
N ASN A 107 -10.06 7.82 1.67
CA ASN A 107 -8.91 8.57 1.18
C ASN A 107 -9.05 8.95 -0.29
N ASN A 108 -10.28 8.98 -0.78
CA ASN A 108 -10.64 9.45 -2.11
C ASN A 108 -10.15 8.57 -3.26
N PHE A 109 -9.96 7.29 -3.00
CA PHE A 109 -9.84 6.31 -4.07
C PHE A 109 -11.23 5.92 -4.54
N GLU A 110 -11.36 5.62 -5.82
CA GLU A 110 -12.63 5.18 -6.43
C GLU A 110 -12.47 3.78 -6.99
N ILE A 111 -13.53 2.98 -6.89
CA ILE A 111 -13.57 1.65 -7.52
C ILE A 111 -13.78 1.86 -9.03
N LYS A 112 -12.83 1.39 -9.84
CA LYS A 112 -12.89 1.53 -11.29
C LYS A 112 -13.24 0.23 -12.00
N ALA A 113 -12.92 -0.92 -11.41
CA ALA A 113 -13.19 -2.22 -12.01
C ALA A 113 -13.17 -3.32 -10.97
N VAL A 114 -13.72 -4.47 -11.33
CA VAL A 114 -13.59 -5.71 -10.56
C VAL A 114 -12.74 -6.66 -11.40
N ARG A 115 -11.66 -7.16 -10.80
CA ARG A 115 -10.78 -8.13 -11.45
C ARG A 115 -11.10 -9.50 -10.88
N GLN A 116 -11.78 -10.32 -11.67
CA GLN A 116 -12.23 -11.64 -11.24
C GLN A 116 -11.03 -12.57 -11.02
N ASN A 117 -11.11 -13.33 -9.94
CA ASN A 117 -10.09 -14.34 -9.59
C ASN A 117 -8.67 -13.78 -9.50
N TYR A 118 -8.53 -12.51 -9.17
CA TYR A 118 -7.21 -11.86 -9.07
C TYR A 118 -6.32 -12.54 -8.03
N TYR A 119 -6.93 -12.97 -6.91
CA TYR A 119 -6.25 -13.70 -5.83
C TYR A 119 -6.62 -15.19 -5.88
N GLY A 120 -6.56 -15.80 -7.06
CA GLY A 120 -6.99 -17.18 -7.26
C GLY A 120 -8.51 -17.29 -7.25
N SER A 121 -9.11 -17.67 -6.12
CA SER A 121 -10.57 -17.81 -6.00
C SER A 121 -11.27 -16.53 -5.53
N LYS A 122 -10.51 -15.45 -5.28
CA LYS A 122 -11.05 -14.20 -4.78
C LYS A 122 -10.89 -13.08 -5.79
N ASP A 123 -11.89 -12.21 -5.85
CA ASP A 123 -11.89 -11.05 -6.74
C ASP A 123 -11.17 -9.88 -6.09
N ALA A 124 -10.73 -8.94 -6.90
CA ALA A 124 -10.16 -7.69 -6.45
C ALA A 124 -10.89 -6.51 -7.07
N TYR A 125 -11.02 -5.43 -6.29
CA TYR A 125 -11.33 -4.13 -6.85
C TYR A 125 -10.04 -3.49 -7.36
N LEU A 126 -10.10 -2.95 -8.57
CA LEU A 126 -9.11 -1.99 -9.02
C LEU A 126 -9.59 -0.62 -8.55
N MET A 127 -8.83 0.02 -7.70
CA MET A 127 -9.15 1.35 -7.19
C MET A 127 -8.13 2.35 -7.67
N VAL A 128 -8.58 3.57 -7.96
CA VAL A 128 -7.73 4.63 -8.49
C VAL A 128 -8.02 5.93 -7.78
N LYS A 129 -6.96 6.66 -7.47
CA LYS A 129 -7.03 8.04 -6.99
C LYS A 129 -6.41 8.95 -8.03
N GLU A 130 -7.18 9.89 -8.53
CA GLU A 130 -6.66 10.90 -9.43
C GLU A 130 -5.92 11.98 -8.63
N LEU A 131 -4.78 12.41 -9.17
CA LEU A 131 -3.94 13.43 -8.53
C LEU A 131 -4.03 14.78 -9.22
N ARG A 132 -4.80 14.84 -10.29
CA ARG A 132 -4.99 16.07 -11.06
C ARG A 132 -6.46 16.36 -11.26
#